data_c1e5c0331ab0f74ee4db15fbee0f28c4
#
_entry.id   c1e5c0331ab0f74ee4db15fbee0f28c4
#
_cell.length_a   1.000
_cell.length_b   1.000
_cell.length_c   1.000
_cell.angle_alpha   90.00
_cell.angle_beta   90.00
_cell.angle_gamma   90.00
#
_symmetry.space_group_name_H-M   'P 1'
#
loop_
_entity.id
_entity.type
_entity.pdbx_description
1 polymer ?
#
loop_
_entity_poly.entity_id
_entity_poly.type
_entity_poly.pdbx_seq_one_letter_code
_entity_poly.pdbx_strand_id
1 'polypeptide(L)'
;MRNLKLLSLGSALLLASSGGLAADNIKPLAETCNNCHGVDGVSAGQSMPSLAGLPVKYLTEVMLEWKKGERFSTTMGRLIKGYSDEQITDLAKHYAALPWKPVPQDLKAKWIKEGSFIVDRCSKCHGETGAEPDDDETPRLDGQWAKYMELELMKYRDKDVKLPHEKMRKTTMKLAEEEVGYMNHYFASAPQATGKKKDKEEKKEKEDKKEGKK
;
A
#
# COMPACT_ATOMS: atom_id res chain seq x y z
N MET A 1 27.79 -80.50 3.14
CA MET A 1 26.63 -79.88 2.52
C MET A 1 26.22 -78.73 3.40
N ARG A 2 26.58 -77.52 2.97
CA ARG A 2 26.42 -76.27 3.78
C ARG A 2 25.28 -75.46 3.18
N ASN A 3 24.24 -75.28 3.96
CA ASN A 3 23.08 -74.47 3.58
C ASN A 3 23.39 -72.99 3.69
N LEU A 4 23.42 -72.35 2.56
CA LEU A 4 23.60 -70.88 2.46
C LEU A 4 22.21 -70.23 2.56
N LYS A 5 21.95 -69.57 3.71
CA LYS A 5 20.75 -68.73 3.88
C LYS A 5 20.97 -67.36 3.24
N LEU A 6 20.24 -67.11 2.18
CA LEU A 6 20.17 -65.76 1.57
C LEU A 6 19.39 -64.81 2.50
N LEU A 7 20.08 -63.80 3.02
CA LEU A 7 19.48 -62.69 3.69
C LEU A 7 18.98 -61.70 2.64
N SER A 8 17.72 -61.55 2.47
CA SER A 8 17.10 -60.53 1.64
C SER A 8 17.17 -59.19 2.41
N LEU A 9 18.04 -58.27 1.96
CA LEU A 9 18.02 -56.88 2.37
C LEU A 9 16.81 -56.21 1.71
N GLY A 10 15.79 -55.91 2.52
CA GLY A 10 14.69 -55.06 2.12
C GLY A 10 15.19 -53.62 2.01
N SER A 11 15.25 -53.10 0.80
CA SER A 11 15.47 -51.66 0.54
C SER A 11 14.25 -50.87 1.00
N ALA A 12 14.31 -50.27 2.17
CA ALA A 12 13.35 -49.28 2.61
C ALA A 12 13.53 -48.03 1.75
N LEU A 13 12.60 -47.84 0.82
CA LEU A 13 12.50 -46.62 0.01
C LEU A 13 12.04 -45.49 0.95
N LEU A 14 12.99 -44.65 1.38
CA LEU A 14 12.71 -43.38 2.04
C LEU A 14 12.05 -42.46 1.02
N LEU A 15 10.71 -42.43 1.06
CA LEU A 15 9.93 -41.35 0.46
C LEU A 15 10.30 -40.07 1.22
N ALA A 16 11.28 -39.33 0.69
CA ALA A 16 11.52 -37.96 1.10
C ALA A 16 10.24 -37.18 0.76
N SER A 17 9.41 -36.97 1.77
CA SER A 17 8.36 -35.99 1.71
C SER A 17 9.01 -34.67 1.34
N SER A 18 8.83 -34.24 0.08
CA SER A 18 9.01 -32.87 -0.32
C SER A 18 7.96 -32.03 0.42
N GLY A 19 8.20 -31.83 1.71
CA GLY A 19 7.53 -30.83 2.50
C GLY A 19 7.74 -29.52 1.75
N GLY A 20 6.68 -28.94 1.22
CA GLY A 20 6.70 -27.67 0.56
C GLY A 20 7.51 -26.71 1.44
N LEU A 21 8.46 -26.01 0.85
CA LEU A 21 9.03 -24.80 1.41
C LEU A 21 7.91 -23.74 1.38
N ALA A 22 6.91 -23.96 2.22
CA ALA A 22 5.78 -23.08 2.38
C ALA A 22 6.19 -21.90 3.25
N ALA A 23 5.85 -20.73 2.83
CA ALA A 23 5.50 -19.53 3.60
C ALA A 23 6.43 -19.02 4.72
N ASP A 24 7.26 -19.84 5.33
CA ASP A 24 8.02 -19.43 6.53
C ASP A 24 9.28 -18.59 6.27
N ASN A 25 9.62 -18.30 5.02
CA ASN A 25 10.82 -17.53 4.72
C ASN A 25 10.67 -16.53 3.58
N ILE A 26 9.61 -15.72 3.60
CA ILE A 26 9.46 -14.59 2.66
C ILE A 26 10.47 -13.48 2.95
N LYS A 27 11.01 -13.42 4.17
CA LYS A 27 11.87 -12.35 4.63
C LYS A 27 13.10 -12.12 3.76
N PRO A 28 13.91 -13.12 3.37
CA PRO A 28 15.04 -12.89 2.48
C PRO A 28 14.62 -12.35 1.11
N LEU A 29 13.45 -12.73 0.61
CA LEU A 29 12.90 -12.21 -0.63
C LEU A 29 12.46 -10.76 -0.45
N ALA A 30 11.79 -10.43 0.64
CA ALA A 30 11.38 -9.06 0.97
C ALA A 30 12.58 -8.12 1.17
N GLU A 31 13.67 -8.61 1.76
CA GLU A 31 14.89 -7.83 1.94
C GLU A 31 15.48 -7.33 0.61
N THR A 32 15.24 -8.00 -0.50
CA THR A 32 15.66 -7.51 -1.84
C THR A 32 14.91 -6.24 -2.25
N CYS A 33 13.68 -6.06 -1.80
CA CYS A 33 12.87 -4.89 -2.08
C CYS A 33 13.33 -3.66 -1.28
N ASN A 34 13.96 -3.89 -0.11
CA ASN A 34 14.48 -2.84 0.76
C ASN A 34 15.54 -1.96 0.08
N ASN A 35 16.23 -2.47 -0.94
CA ASN A 35 17.21 -1.70 -1.71
C ASN A 35 16.61 -0.41 -2.34
N CYS A 36 15.33 -0.43 -2.67
CA CYS A 36 14.61 0.71 -3.24
C CYS A 36 13.56 1.28 -2.28
N HIS A 37 12.86 0.40 -1.56
CA HIS A 37 11.75 0.79 -0.69
C HIS A 37 12.17 1.05 0.77
N GLY A 38 13.47 0.97 1.07
CA GLY A 38 14.03 1.23 2.39
C GLY A 38 13.89 0.06 3.36
N VAL A 39 14.64 0.12 4.46
CA VAL A 39 14.63 -0.92 5.50
C VAL A 39 13.22 -1.07 6.06
N ASP A 40 12.76 -2.31 6.14
CA ASP A 40 11.40 -2.65 6.57
C ASP A 40 10.30 -1.94 5.76
N GLY A 41 10.59 -1.62 4.49
CA GLY A 41 9.62 -0.95 3.63
C GLY A 41 9.37 0.51 3.98
N VAL A 42 10.25 1.17 4.72
CA VAL A 42 10.20 2.61 5.00
C VAL A 42 11.18 3.33 4.10
N SER A 43 10.68 3.95 3.05
CA SER A 43 11.51 4.53 1.99
C SER A 43 12.29 5.76 2.46
N ALA A 44 13.56 5.85 2.03
CA ALA A 44 14.40 7.03 2.21
C ALA A 44 14.46 7.92 0.95
N GLY A 45 13.82 7.53 -0.13
CA GLY A 45 13.87 8.22 -1.42
C GLY A 45 12.55 8.85 -1.82
N GLN A 46 12.53 10.14 -2.11
CA GLN A 46 11.31 10.91 -2.38
C GLN A 46 10.43 10.39 -3.53
N SER A 47 11.00 9.67 -4.49
CA SER A 47 10.27 9.08 -5.63
C SER A 47 9.94 7.60 -5.46
N MET A 48 10.34 7.00 -4.34
CA MET A 48 10.05 5.61 -4.01
C MET A 48 9.04 5.55 -2.86
N PRO A 49 7.97 4.75 -2.96
CA PRO A 49 6.99 4.68 -1.87
C PRO A 49 7.49 3.87 -0.69
N SER A 50 7.04 4.23 0.50
CA SER A 50 7.00 3.32 1.63
C SER A 50 5.93 2.25 1.40
N LEU A 51 6.21 1.01 1.80
CA LEU A 51 5.34 -0.16 1.64
C LEU A 51 4.78 -0.64 2.98
N ALA A 52 5.51 -0.42 4.08
CA ALA A 52 5.10 -0.85 5.41
C ALA A 52 3.69 -0.36 5.75
N GLY A 53 2.85 -1.23 6.30
CA GLY A 53 1.51 -0.88 6.74
C GLY A 53 0.49 -0.52 5.65
N LEU A 54 0.83 -0.69 4.37
CA LEU A 54 -0.15 -0.58 3.29
C LEU A 54 -1.06 -1.82 3.27
N PRO A 55 -2.33 -1.68 2.84
CA PRO A 55 -3.27 -2.81 2.82
C PRO A 55 -2.79 -3.97 1.96
N VAL A 56 -2.98 -5.20 2.46
CA VAL A 56 -2.57 -6.44 1.74
C VAL A 56 -3.17 -6.50 0.35
N LYS A 57 -4.47 -6.23 0.25
CA LYS A 57 -5.20 -6.31 -1.03
C LYS A 57 -4.65 -5.31 -2.03
N TYR A 58 -4.50 -4.04 -1.62
CA TYR A 58 -3.89 -3.00 -2.45
C TYR A 58 -2.51 -3.42 -2.99
N LEU A 59 -1.61 -3.86 -2.10
CA LEU A 59 -0.26 -4.29 -2.50
C LEU A 59 -0.30 -5.46 -3.48
N THR A 60 -1.14 -6.46 -3.20
CA THR A 60 -1.28 -7.66 -4.05
C THR A 60 -1.79 -7.28 -5.44
N GLU A 61 -2.88 -6.52 -5.51
CA GLU A 61 -3.52 -6.15 -6.77
C GLU A 61 -2.60 -5.30 -7.64
N VAL A 62 -1.97 -4.28 -7.08
CA VAL A 62 -1.04 -3.42 -7.84
C VAL A 62 0.13 -4.23 -8.42
N MET A 63 0.70 -5.16 -7.67
CA MET A 63 1.79 -6.00 -8.15
C MET A 63 1.32 -6.99 -9.23
N LEU A 64 0.13 -7.57 -9.09
CA LEU A 64 -0.45 -8.46 -10.11
C LEU A 64 -0.81 -7.69 -11.38
N GLU A 65 -1.35 -6.47 -11.27
CA GLU A 65 -1.62 -5.58 -12.42
C GLU A 65 -0.33 -5.24 -13.19
N TRP A 66 0.77 -4.97 -12.49
CA TRP A 66 2.08 -4.78 -13.12
C TRP A 66 2.57 -6.05 -13.81
N LYS A 67 2.45 -7.20 -13.18
CA LYS A 67 2.86 -8.50 -13.74
C LYS A 67 2.11 -8.80 -15.03
N LYS A 68 0.81 -8.52 -15.08
CA LYS A 68 -0.07 -8.70 -16.23
C LYS A 68 0.07 -7.59 -17.29
N GLY A 69 0.77 -6.49 -16.99
CA GLY A 69 0.87 -5.33 -17.89
C GLY A 69 -0.44 -4.53 -17.99
N GLU A 70 -1.30 -4.65 -16.99
CA GLU A 70 -2.56 -3.92 -16.87
C GLU A 70 -2.37 -2.53 -16.27
N ARG A 71 -1.30 -2.34 -15.49
CA ARG A 71 -0.87 -1.07 -14.91
C ARG A 71 0.50 -0.67 -15.46
N PHE A 72 0.62 0.60 -15.84
CA PHE A 72 1.91 1.17 -16.24
C PHE A 72 2.90 1.24 -15.06
N SER A 73 4.15 0.88 -15.32
CA SER A 73 5.26 1.06 -14.40
C SER A 73 6.58 1.19 -15.15
N THR A 74 7.45 2.08 -14.70
CA THR A 74 8.80 2.24 -15.24
C THR A 74 9.74 1.12 -14.80
N THR A 75 9.63 0.65 -13.57
CA THR A 75 10.55 -0.30 -12.94
C THR A 75 9.84 -1.56 -12.47
N MET A 76 8.81 -1.41 -11.62
CA MET A 76 8.17 -2.55 -10.96
C MET A 76 7.55 -3.55 -11.94
N GLY A 77 7.00 -3.08 -13.06
CA GLY A 77 6.44 -3.96 -14.11
C GLY A 77 7.47 -4.90 -14.76
N ARG A 78 8.77 -4.61 -14.62
CA ARG A 78 9.84 -5.52 -15.07
C ARG A 78 10.25 -6.47 -13.95
N LEU A 79 10.40 -5.96 -12.74
CA LEU A 79 10.87 -6.74 -11.58
C LEU A 79 9.85 -7.81 -11.20
N ILE A 80 8.58 -7.44 -11.11
CA ILE A 80 7.53 -8.32 -10.57
C ILE A 80 7.23 -9.54 -11.46
N LYS A 81 7.62 -9.51 -12.74
CA LYS A 81 7.44 -10.65 -13.67
C LYS A 81 8.19 -11.90 -13.23
N GLY A 82 9.26 -11.76 -12.47
CA GLY A 82 10.05 -12.88 -11.95
C GLY A 82 9.45 -13.60 -10.75
N TYR A 83 8.35 -13.10 -10.18
CA TYR A 83 7.74 -13.63 -8.95
C TYR A 83 6.48 -14.43 -9.25
N SER A 84 6.22 -15.50 -8.48
CA SER A 84 4.94 -16.21 -8.54
C SER A 84 3.82 -15.37 -7.90
N ASP A 85 2.55 -15.72 -8.15
CA ASP A 85 1.41 -14.99 -7.55
C ASP A 85 1.35 -15.22 -6.03
N GLU A 86 1.79 -16.40 -5.56
CA GLU A 86 1.93 -16.73 -4.15
C GLU A 86 3.02 -15.85 -3.50
N GLN A 87 4.20 -15.74 -4.12
CA GLN A 87 5.27 -14.86 -3.64
C GLN A 87 4.83 -13.39 -3.56
N ILE A 88 4.07 -12.93 -4.55
CA ILE A 88 3.49 -11.58 -4.56
C ILE A 88 2.55 -11.39 -3.37
N THR A 89 1.67 -12.35 -3.13
CA THR A 89 0.72 -12.30 -2.02
C THR A 89 1.44 -12.32 -0.66
N ASP A 90 2.48 -13.14 -0.52
CA ASP A 90 3.24 -13.25 0.72
C ASP A 90 4.11 -12.02 0.98
N LEU A 91 4.69 -11.40 -0.07
CA LEU A 91 5.34 -10.09 0.03
C LEU A 91 4.37 -9.01 0.49
N ALA A 92 3.15 -8.99 -0.06
CA ALA A 92 2.11 -8.05 0.35
C ALA A 92 1.74 -8.22 1.83
N LYS A 93 1.54 -9.45 2.30
CA LYS A 93 1.29 -9.76 3.72
C LYS A 93 2.46 -9.33 4.61
N HIS A 94 3.70 -9.59 4.16
CA HIS A 94 4.89 -9.22 4.91
C HIS A 94 4.94 -7.71 5.15
N TYR A 95 4.82 -6.89 4.10
CA TYR A 95 4.89 -5.44 4.24
C TYR A 95 3.68 -4.84 4.95
N ALA A 96 2.49 -5.39 4.74
CA ALA A 96 1.29 -4.94 5.44
C ALA A 96 1.35 -5.18 6.95
N ALA A 97 2.05 -6.22 7.40
CA ALA A 97 2.24 -6.51 8.83
C ALA A 97 3.26 -5.59 9.52
N LEU A 98 4.07 -4.86 8.76
CA LEU A 98 5.04 -3.92 9.31
C LEU A 98 4.35 -2.61 9.73
N PRO A 99 4.83 -1.96 10.80
CA PRO A 99 4.23 -0.71 11.26
C PRO A 99 4.45 0.42 10.25
N TRP A 100 3.38 1.12 9.92
CA TRP A 100 3.46 2.35 9.12
C TRP A 100 4.30 3.41 9.84
N LYS A 101 5.19 4.07 9.09
CA LYS A 101 6.00 5.18 9.59
C LYS A 101 5.96 6.32 8.58
N PRO A 102 5.44 7.49 8.98
CA PRO A 102 5.56 8.70 8.17
C PRO A 102 7.01 9.02 7.85
N VAL A 103 7.31 9.44 6.63
CA VAL A 103 8.67 9.81 6.22
C VAL A 103 8.95 11.28 6.54
N PRO A 104 10.12 11.60 7.13
CA PRO A 104 10.52 12.98 7.36
C PRO A 104 10.84 13.65 6.02
N GLN A 105 10.19 14.79 5.73
CA GLN A 105 10.37 15.51 4.49
C GLN A 105 10.03 16.99 4.65
N ASP A 106 10.61 17.83 3.80
CA ASP A 106 10.33 19.26 3.79
C ASP A 106 9.01 19.54 3.07
N LEU A 107 8.06 20.10 3.79
CA LEU A 107 6.72 20.39 3.30
C LEU A 107 6.42 21.90 3.35
N LYS A 108 5.67 22.38 2.37
CA LYS A 108 5.27 23.78 2.30
C LYS A 108 4.01 24.01 3.13
N ALA A 109 4.12 24.71 4.27
CA ALA A 109 3.00 24.98 5.17
C ALA A 109 1.78 25.62 4.46
N LYS A 110 2.03 26.55 3.51
CA LYS A 110 0.97 27.12 2.68
C LYS A 110 0.21 26.04 1.90
N TRP A 111 0.92 25.07 1.30
CA TRP A 111 0.30 24.02 0.49
C TRP A 111 -0.49 23.03 1.34
N ILE A 112 0.00 22.72 2.53
CA ILE A 112 -0.75 21.89 3.49
C ILE A 112 -2.09 22.55 3.83
N LYS A 113 -2.07 23.87 4.10
CA LYS A 113 -3.29 24.65 4.38
C LYS A 113 -4.24 24.65 3.19
N GLU A 114 -3.76 24.93 1.97
CA GLU A 114 -4.61 24.89 0.78
C GLU A 114 -5.18 23.50 0.53
N GLY A 115 -4.40 22.42 0.74
CA GLY A 115 -4.86 21.06 0.64
C GLY A 115 -6.00 20.73 1.60
N SER A 116 -5.97 21.26 2.82
CA SER A 116 -7.02 21.04 3.81
C SER A 116 -8.40 21.57 3.39
N PHE A 117 -8.45 22.56 2.49
CA PHE A 117 -9.72 23.09 1.98
C PHE A 117 -10.35 22.27 0.85
N ILE A 118 -9.53 21.43 0.18
CA ILE A 118 -9.95 20.64 -0.97
C ILE A 118 -9.90 19.14 -0.74
N VAL A 119 -9.54 18.69 0.48
CA VAL A 119 -9.36 17.27 0.84
C VAL A 119 -10.63 16.43 0.63
N ASP A 120 -11.82 17.04 0.73
CA ASP A 120 -13.11 16.34 0.56
C ASP A 120 -13.21 15.57 -0.77
N ARG A 121 -12.45 15.97 -1.79
CA ARG A 121 -12.39 15.27 -3.08
C ARG A 121 -11.73 13.90 -2.99
N CYS A 122 -10.83 13.71 -2.02
CA CYS A 122 -10.00 12.51 -1.85
C CYS A 122 -10.43 11.71 -0.62
N SER A 123 -10.92 12.38 0.42
CA SER A 123 -11.21 11.81 1.74
C SER A 123 -12.29 10.74 1.71
N LYS A 124 -13.17 10.75 0.72
CA LYS A 124 -14.23 9.72 0.57
C LYS A 124 -13.68 8.30 0.42
N CYS A 125 -12.48 8.17 -0.15
CA CYS A 125 -11.83 6.88 -0.34
C CYS A 125 -10.60 6.74 0.56
N HIS A 126 -9.79 7.81 0.67
CA HIS A 126 -8.52 7.76 1.41
C HIS A 126 -8.63 8.15 2.90
N GLY A 127 -9.82 8.55 3.38
CA GLY A 127 -10.00 9.12 4.71
C GLY A 127 -9.55 10.59 4.80
N GLU A 128 -10.00 11.31 5.83
CA GLU A 128 -9.71 12.76 5.97
C GLU A 128 -8.23 13.06 6.08
N THR A 129 -7.47 12.21 6.76
CA THR A 129 -6.03 12.35 6.96
C THR A 129 -5.20 11.49 6.01
N GLY A 130 -5.83 10.60 5.27
CA GLY A 130 -5.16 9.57 4.48
C GLY A 130 -4.71 8.35 5.28
N ALA A 131 -4.96 8.30 6.60
CA ALA A 131 -4.54 7.21 7.48
C ALA A 131 -5.52 6.03 7.48
N GLU A 132 -6.79 6.29 7.21
CA GLU A 132 -7.88 5.31 7.32
C GLU A 132 -8.66 5.28 6.00
N PRO A 133 -8.18 4.58 4.98
CA PRO A 133 -8.91 4.40 3.73
C PRO A 133 -10.23 3.65 3.97
N ASP A 134 -11.20 3.88 3.10
CA ASP A 134 -12.56 3.34 3.20
C ASP A 134 -12.61 1.82 2.96
N ASP A 135 -11.64 1.31 2.21
CA ASP A 135 -11.50 -0.11 1.88
C ASP A 135 -10.02 -0.55 1.85
N ASP A 136 -9.77 -1.84 1.67
CA ASP A 136 -8.44 -2.45 1.63
C ASP A 136 -7.80 -2.47 0.21
N GLU A 137 -8.50 -1.97 -0.80
CA GLU A 137 -8.00 -1.72 -2.16
C GLU A 137 -7.41 -0.32 -2.29
N THR A 138 -7.77 0.58 -1.39
CA THR A 138 -7.33 1.98 -1.38
C THR A 138 -6.08 2.14 -0.52
N PRO A 139 -5.00 2.76 -1.04
CA PRO A 139 -3.80 2.95 -0.26
C PRO A 139 -3.95 4.04 0.80
N ARG A 140 -3.30 3.83 1.90
CA ARG A 140 -3.00 4.83 2.91
C ARG A 140 -2.04 5.89 2.33
N LEU A 141 -2.24 7.17 2.68
CA LEU A 141 -1.49 8.31 2.12
C LEU A 141 -0.75 9.14 3.16
N ASP A 142 -1.20 9.13 4.43
CA ASP A 142 -0.66 9.97 5.50
C ASP A 142 0.84 9.77 5.69
N GLY A 143 1.63 10.82 5.58
CA GLY A 143 3.06 10.75 5.76
C GLY A 143 3.84 10.00 4.67
N GLN A 144 3.23 9.65 3.54
CA GLN A 144 3.93 9.16 2.35
C GLN A 144 4.70 10.31 1.69
N TRP A 145 5.70 10.00 0.88
CA TRP A 145 6.45 10.99 0.13
C TRP A 145 5.55 11.84 -0.78
N ALA A 146 5.52 13.16 -0.58
CA ALA A 146 4.76 14.08 -1.41
C ALA A 146 5.16 13.99 -2.89
N LYS A 147 6.46 13.83 -3.17
CA LYS A 147 6.97 13.67 -4.54
C LYS A 147 6.52 12.36 -5.18
N TYR A 148 6.51 11.27 -4.45
CA TYR A 148 5.97 10.01 -4.97
C TYR A 148 4.48 10.13 -5.31
N MET A 149 3.69 10.72 -4.42
CA MET A 149 2.25 10.93 -4.66
C MET A 149 2.00 11.85 -5.85
N GLU A 150 2.83 12.89 -6.04
CA GLU A 150 2.77 13.76 -7.22
C GLU A 150 2.98 12.94 -8.51
N LEU A 151 4.03 12.12 -8.55
CA LEU A 151 4.34 11.29 -9.72
C LEU A 151 3.20 10.29 -10.03
N GLU A 152 2.57 9.70 -9.01
CA GLU A 152 1.42 8.82 -9.22
C GLU A 152 0.19 9.59 -9.72
N LEU A 153 -0.13 10.76 -9.15
CA LEU A 153 -1.24 11.59 -9.63
C LEU A 153 -1.05 12.04 -11.07
N MET A 154 0.18 12.39 -11.47
CA MET A 154 0.50 12.75 -12.85
C MET A 154 0.25 11.60 -13.83
N LYS A 155 0.53 10.36 -13.46
CA LYS A 155 0.18 9.18 -14.27
C LYS A 155 -1.34 9.06 -14.47
N TYR A 156 -2.14 9.30 -13.42
CA TYR A 156 -3.60 9.29 -13.54
C TYR A 156 -4.13 10.42 -14.42
N ARG A 157 -3.42 11.52 -14.54
CA ARG A 157 -3.78 12.67 -15.41
C ARG A 157 -3.35 12.48 -16.86
N ASP A 158 -2.42 11.59 -17.12
CA ASP A 158 -1.98 11.25 -18.47
C ASP A 158 -2.92 10.23 -19.10
N LYS A 159 -3.55 10.59 -20.21
CA LYS A 159 -4.52 9.74 -20.92
C LYS A 159 -3.88 8.53 -21.60
N ASP A 160 -2.59 8.65 -21.95
CA ASP A 160 -1.86 7.60 -22.65
C ASP A 160 -1.29 6.56 -21.66
N VAL A 161 -1.27 6.87 -20.37
CA VAL A 161 -0.84 5.95 -19.33
C VAL A 161 -1.97 4.99 -18.95
N LYS A 162 -1.70 3.69 -19.10
CA LYS A 162 -2.65 2.62 -18.72
C LYS A 162 -2.69 2.45 -17.21
N LEU A 163 -3.83 2.76 -16.60
CA LEU A 163 -4.11 2.58 -15.18
C LEU A 163 -5.55 2.09 -14.99
N PRO A 164 -5.81 1.09 -14.14
CA PRO A 164 -7.13 0.45 -14.05
C PRO A 164 -8.18 1.24 -13.26
N HIS A 165 -7.78 2.17 -12.38
CA HIS A 165 -8.71 2.84 -11.45
C HIS A 165 -9.36 4.09 -12.05
N GLU A 166 -10.43 3.90 -12.82
CA GLU A 166 -11.17 4.98 -13.49
C GLU A 166 -11.74 6.05 -12.54
N LYS A 167 -12.18 5.67 -11.33
CA LYS A 167 -12.67 6.64 -10.34
C LYS A 167 -11.55 7.60 -9.92
N MET A 168 -10.35 7.05 -9.66
CA MET A 168 -9.19 7.85 -9.31
C MET A 168 -8.80 8.77 -10.48
N ARG A 169 -8.75 8.26 -11.70
CA ARG A 169 -8.51 9.06 -12.92
C ARG A 169 -9.48 10.23 -13.04
N LYS A 170 -10.78 9.96 -12.97
CA LYS A 170 -11.82 11.01 -13.07
C LYS A 170 -11.71 12.06 -11.97
N THR A 171 -11.28 11.68 -10.78
CA THR A 171 -11.09 12.60 -9.66
C THR A 171 -9.86 13.47 -9.88
N THR A 172 -8.73 12.89 -10.26
CA THR A 172 -7.47 13.62 -10.47
C THR A 172 -7.52 14.56 -11.68
N MET A 173 -8.26 14.21 -12.73
CA MET A 173 -8.48 15.07 -13.90
C MET A 173 -9.26 16.36 -13.58
N LYS A 174 -9.96 16.43 -12.45
CA LYS A 174 -10.69 17.63 -12.01
C LYS A 174 -9.83 18.59 -11.18
N LEU A 175 -8.63 18.17 -10.78
CA LEU A 175 -7.72 19.02 -10.04
C LEU A 175 -7.07 20.04 -10.97
N ALA A 176 -6.94 21.29 -10.55
CA ALA A 176 -6.01 22.23 -11.15
C ALA A 176 -4.57 21.73 -10.94
N GLU A 177 -3.62 22.23 -11.70
CA GLU A 177 -2.23 21.78 -11.65
C GLU A 177 -1.61 22.00 -10.26
N GLU A 178 -1.83 23.17 -9.68
CA GLU A 178 -1.34 23.50 -8.33
C GLU A 178 -2.05 22.69 -7.23
N GLU A 179 -3.31 22.30 -7.43
CA GLU A 179 -4.07 21.49 -6.46
C GLU A 179 -3.44 20.09 -6.24
N VAL A 180 -2.75 19.56 -7.26
CA VAL A 180 -1.96 18.32 -7.13
C VAL A 180 -0.90 18.48 -6.03
N GLY A 181 -0.15 19.59 -6.06
CA GLY A 181 0.84 19.91 -5.04
C GLY A 181 0.20 20.09 -3.66
N TYR A 182 -0.94 20.76 -3.56
CA TYR A 182 -1.65 20.98 -2.31
C TYR A 182 -2.07 19.66 -1.65
N MET A 183 -2.68 18.77 -2.43
CA MET A 183 -3.10 17.44 -1.92
C MET A 183 -1.93 16.58 -1.47
N ASN A 184 -0.85 16.55 -2.24
CA ASN A 184 0.33 15.76 -1.91
C ASN A 184 1.00 16.26 -0.62
N HIS A 185 1.13 17.58 -0.45
CA HIS A 185 1.69 18.15 0.77
C HIS A 185 0.76 17.97 1.98
N TYR A 186 -0.56 18.04 1.79
CA TYR A 186 -1.53 17.79 2.85
C TYR A 186 -1.40 16.36 3.39
N PHE A 187 -1.53 15.35 2.55
CA PHE A 187 -1.42 13.96 3.00
C PHE A 187 -0.02 13.61 3.49
N ALA A 188 1.03 14.12 2.86
CA ALA A 188 2.41 13.91 3.29
C ALA A 188 2.71 14.50 4.68
N SER A 189 1.96 15.50 5.13
CA SER A 189 2.12 16.09 6.47
C SER A 189 1.66 15.17 7.60
N ALA A 190 1.08 14.00 7.29
CA ALA A 190 0.42 13.12 8.26
C ALA A 190 -0.51 13.91 9.21
N PRO A 191 -1.51 14.63 8.66
CA PRO A 191 -2.33 15.52 9.46
C PRO A 191 -3.03 14.72 10.54
N GLN A 192 -2.99 15.23 11.77
CA GLN A 192 -3.81 14.69 12.85
C GLN A 192 -5.27 14.82 12.45
N ALA A 193 -6.10 13.81 12.77
CA ALA A 193 -7.53 13.89 12.53
C ALA A 193 -8.04 15.24 13.05
N THR A 194 -8.42 16.13 12.15
CA THR A 194 -8.92 17.45 12.54
C THR A 194 -10.17 17.22 13.34
N GLY A 195 -10.36 17.94 14.46
CA GLY A 195 -11.44 17.76 15.43
C GLY A 195 -12.89 17.82 14.89
N LYS A 196 -13.06 17.82 13.57
CA LYS A 196 -14.37 17.69 12.90
C LYS A 196 -15.15 16.43 13.30
N LYS A 197 -14.48 15.32 13.67
CA LYS A 197 -15.16 14.18 14.28
C LYS A 197 -15.68 14.53 15.67
N LYS A 198 -14.90 15.25 16.50
CA LYS A 198 -15.37 15.72 17.80
C LYS A 198 -16.55 16.68 17.70
N ASP A 199 -16.51 17.62 16.75
CA ASP A 199 -17.62 18.57 16.55
C ASP A 199 -18.90 17.89 16.05
N LYS A 200 -18.79 16.84 15.23
CA LYS A 200 -19.95 16.04 14.79
C LYS A 200 -20.47 15.13 15.89
N GLU A 201 -19.62 14.51 16.67
CA GLU A 201 -20.00 13.69 17.83
C GLU A 201 -20.60 14.56 18.94
N GLU A 202 -20.01 15.71 19.26
CA GLU A 202 -20.58 16.67 20.21
C GLU A 202 -21.91 17.28 19.75
N LYS A 203 -22.08 17.53 18.43
CA LYS A 203 -23.37 17.96 17.90
C LYS A 203 -24.42 16.87 18.01
N LYS A 204 -24.08 15.64 17.64
CA LYS A 204 -24.98 14.50 17.74
C LYS A 204 -25.37 14.21 19.18
N GLU A 205 -24.42 14.25 20.12
CA GLU A 205 -24.68 14.10 21.55
C GLU A 205 -25.57 15.23 22.12
N LYS A 206 -25.45 16.45 21.60
CA LYS A 206 -26.30 17.60 21.99
C LYS A 206 -27.70 17.52 21.39
N GLU A 207 -27.84 16.95 20.20
CA GLU A 207 -29.13 16.69 19.56
C GLU A 207 -29.88 15.55 20.24
N ASP A 208 -29.20 14.41 20.51
CA ASP A 208 -29.77 13.27 21.22
C ASP A 208 -30.19 13.63 22.68
N LYS A 209 -29.43 14.51 23.33
CA LYS A 209 -29.79 15.03 24.69
C LYS A 209 -30.97 16.02 24.66
N LYS A 210 -31.28 16.64 23.54
CA LYS A 210 -32.46 17.51 23.37
C LYS A 210 -33.74 16.74 23.07
N GLU A 211 -33.62 15.64 22.30
CA GLU A 211 -34.80 14.79 22.01
C GLU A 211 -35.21 13.92 23.21
N GLY A 212 -34.30 13.52 24.05
CA GLY A 212 -34.59 12.72 25.26
C GLY A 212 -35.20 13.54 26.44
N LYS A 213 -35.44 14.86 26.26
CA LYS A 213 -36.06 15.74 27.25
C LYS A 213 -37.49 16.27 26.85
N LYS A 214 -38.05 15.71 25.84
CA LYS A 214 -39.47 15.91 25.46
C LYS A 214 -40.24 14.63 25.75
#